data_7b07a0f9ed138c36a9f8e48ca064b217
#
_entry.id   7b07a0f9ed138c36a9f8e48ca064b217
#
_cell.length_a   1.000
_cell.length_b   1.000
_cell.length_c   1.000
_cell.angle_alpha   90.00
_cell.angle_beta   90.00
_cell.angle_gamma   90.00
#
_symmetry.space_group_name_H-M   'P 1'
#
loop_
_entity.id
_entity.type
_entity.pdbx_description
1 polymer ?
#
loop_
_entity_poly.entity_id
_entity_poly.type
_entity_poly.pdbx_seq_one_letter_code
_entity_poly.pdbx_strand_id
1 'polypeptide(L)'
;MANRIIPTETKVNALSQCLTLQNVEPVAETLGVAPNSIRYWFEAKVLPSLPEVLANERPGPKPKEALPASTPSRPVSHRAESSALAESRPERCPDCHSPRVWKNGLYGVINWVAFLTGRWFCPQRVAIQRYRCADCGCEIGSPQRERLAHARRHAWQLFRQLAALSRFKLGLSNRRTALLARFVFGRAVSATFVNDVTRAVGQKAQATLQRLGHCRQKAARILMGDETFPRILDWQTLRAKGHSLGVAICEFGLIRGVKVVRHQARDLEALFQGVVGKGFQPQYFLSDFDVHFPKIVRQAIDGIRLLKDLVHALRIIHRYFDVAVQQVTLEVPKGTSLKERQKQLDLKRRLLRKRLEPVRALFVKAFQPGYESVAFLYIEGALARLQDPHVVLQTESVRRLHKQLTQFFAKHGATLAFQFEQKAKAGLVCTSNLLESKNSIFKPFARIAQSFQRSDTCEWFWSGVALMEDFDVKGRGLHQGTSAIQRAEINLADLGAGTFLEAVGLAN
;
A
#
# COMPACT_ATOMS: atom_id res chain seq x y z
N MET A 1 -28.14 16.99 -19.80
CA MET A 1 -27.37 17.99 -19.04
C MET A 1 -26.13 18.34 -19.83
N ALA A 2 -25.95 19.62 -20.20
CA ALA A 2 -24.82 20.05 -21.01
C ALA A 2 -23.49 19.80 -20.26
N ASN A 3 -22.52 19.20 -20.93
CA ASN A 3 -21.16 19.00 -20.41
C ASN A 3 -20.54 20.38 -20.09
N ARG A 4 -20.62 20.78 -18.83
CA ARG A 4 -20.00 22.02 -18.34
C ARG A 4 -18.48 21.84 -18.36
N ILE A 5 -17.81 22.52 -19.25
CA ILE A 5 -16.33 22.51 -19.32
C ILE A 5 -15.81 23.28 -18.09
N ILE A 6 -15.25 22.57 -17.14
CA ILE A 6 -14.65 23.18 -15.95
C ILE A 6 -13.21 23.62 -16.27
N PRO A 7 -12.85 24.89 -16.05
CA PRO A 7 -11.50 25.39 -16.29
C PRO A 7 -10.43 24.61 -15.53
N THR A 8 -9.24 24.50 -16.11
CA THR A 8 -8.12 23.75 -15.52
C THR A 8 -7.70 24.32 -14.15
N GLU A 9 -7.73 25.64 -13.99
CA GLU A 9 -7.44 26.29 -12.70
C GLU A 9 -8.43 25.88 -11.60
N THR A 10 -9.73 25.83 -11.93
CA THR A 10 -10.75 25.39 -10.98
C THR A 10 -10.55 23.93 -10.57
N LYS A 11 -10.13 23.06 -11.52
CA LYS A 11 -9.80 21.67 -11.21
C LYS A 11 -8.57 21.57 -10.30
N VAL A 12 -7.54 22.37 -10.54
CA VAL A 12 -6.31 22.42 -9.72
C VAL A 12 -6.62 22.87 -8.30
N ASN A 13 -7.41 23.94 -8.15
CA ASN A 13 -7.83 24.44 -6.86
C ASN A 13 -8.69 23.41 -6.09
N ALA A 14 -9.60 22.73 -6.78
CA ALA A 14 -10.39 21.64 -6.19
C ALA A 14 -9.51 20.49 -5.69
N LEU A 15 -8.52 20.09 -6.48
CA LEU A 15 -7.57 19.02 -6.09
C LEU A 15 -6.73 19.43 -4.88
N SER A 16 -6.29 20.70 -4.81
CA SER A 16 -5.58 21.26 -3.66
C SER A 16 -6.44 21.25 -2.40
N GLN A 17 -7.71 21.66 -2.50
CA GLN A 17 -8.67 21.63 -1.39
C GLN A 17 -8.96 20.20 -0.91
N CYS A 18 -9.14 19.25 -1.83
CA CYS A 18 -9.33 17.84 -1.47
C CYS A 18 -8.12 17.26 -0.72
N LEU A 19 -6.90 17.65 -1.09
CA LEU A 19 -5.69 17.23 -0.39
C LEU A 19 -5.60 17.83 1.03
N THR A 20 -6.07 19.07 1.20
CA THR A 20 -6.09 19.77 2.49
C THR A 20 -7.17 19.19 3.41
N LEU A 21 -8.37 18.94 2.88
CA LEU A 21 -9.52 18.47 3.65
C LEU A 21 -9.55 16.93 3.81
N GLN A 22 -8.70 16.19 3.10
CA GLN A 22 -8.70 14.73 3.01
C GLN A 22 -10.07 14.13 2.64
N ASN A 23 -10.96 14.96 2.07
CA ASN A 23 -12.31 14.59 1.69
C ASN A 23 -12.69 15.24 0.36
N VAL A 24 -13.31 14.45 -0.54
CA VAL A 24 -13.71 14.87 -1.88
C VAL A 24 -15.13 15.45 -1.88
N GLU A 25 -15.98 14.96 -1.01
CA GLU A 25 -17.41 15.27 -0.97
C GLU A 25 -17.70 16.77 -0.79
N PRO A 26 -17.12 17.49 0.20
CA PRO A 26 -17.37 18.92 0.38
C PRO A 26 -16.93 19.79 -0.79
N VAL A 27 -15.79 19.39 -1.42
CA VAL A 27 -15.27 20.11 -2.58
C VAL A 27 -16.11 19.87 -3.82
N ALA A 28 -16.64 18.66 -3.99
CA ALA A 28 -17.56 18.32 -5.08
C ALA A 28 -18.87 19.10 -4.97
N GLU A 29 -19.40 19.21 -3.76
CA GLU A 29 -20.61 19.99 -3.46
C GLU A 29 -20.41 21.48 -3.76
N THR A 30 -19.31 22.08 -3.30
CA THR A 30 -18.95 23.49 -3.56
C THR A 30 -18.83 23.79 -5.06
N LEU A 31 -18.34 22.85 -5.85
CA LEU A 31 -18.15 23.00 -7.29
C LEU A 31 -19.40 22.58 -8.11
N GLY A 32 -20.42 22.01 -7.47
CA GLY A 32 -21.60 21.46 -8.14
C GLY A 32 -21.27 20.33 -9.12
N VAL A 33 -20.31 19.48 -8.77
CA VAL A 33 -19.88 18.31 -9.57
C VAL A 33 -20.04 17.02 -8.78
N ALA A 34 -20.15 15.89 -9.48
CA ALA A 34 -20.18 14.60 -8.81
C ALA A 34 -18.81 14.29 -8.16
N PRO A 35 -18.73 13.72 -6.95
CA PRO A 35 -17.47 13.34 -6.30
C PRO A 35 -16.59 12.45 -7.18
N ASN A 36 -17.19 11.57 -7.99
CA ASN A 36 -16.47 10.76 -8.96
C ASN A 36 -15.78 11.56 -10.06
N SER A 37 -16.27 12.75 -10.40
CA SER A 37 -15.59 13.63 -11.36
C SER A 37 -14.28 14.14 -10.80
N ILE A 38 -14.25 14.52 -9.51
CA ILE A 38 -13.02 14.93 -8.84
C ILE A 38 -12.06 13.73 -8.69
N ARG A 39 -12.55 12.55 -8.31
CA ARG A 39 -11.74 11.32 -8.29
C ARG A 39 -11.15 10.99 -9.65
N TYR A 40 -11.90 11.15 -10.70
CA TYR A 40 -11.44 10.99 -12.08
C TYR A 40 -10.36 12.02 -12.46
N TRP A 41 -10.43 13.26 -11.96
CA TRP A 41 -9.37 14.25 -12.16
C TRP A 41 -8.08 13.86 -11.45
N PHE A 42 -8.15 13.18 -10.28
CA PHE A 42 -6.98 12.59 -9.64
C PHE A 42 -6.38 11.42 -10.45
N GLU A 43 -7.24 10.56 -11.03
CA GLU A 43 -6.77 9.27 -11.57
C GLU A 43 -6.22 9.35 -13.00
N ALA A 44 -6.77 10.15 -13.88
CA ALA A 44 -6.53 9.85 -15.27
C ALA A 44 -6.21 11.03 -16.19
N LYS A 45 -6.75 12.22 -16.03
CA LYS A 45 -6.82 13.10 -17.20
C LYS A 45 -6.83 14.62 -16.95
N VAL A 46 -6.57 15.12 -15.78
CA VAL A 46 -6.34 16.57 -15.60
C VAL A 46 -4.98 16.98 -16.18
N LEU A 47 -4.24 16.04 -16.68
CA LEU A 47 -2.91 16.23 -17.24
C LEU A 47 -2.78 15.94 -18.76
N PRO A 48 -3.78 16.11 -19.63
CA PRO A 48 -3.52 16.06 -21.08
C PRO A 48 -2.69 17.24 -21.59
N SER A 49 -2.66 18.36 -20.88
CA SER A 49 -1.75 19.49 -21.16
C SER A 49 -0.35 19.34 -20.54
N LEU A 50 -0.16 18.41 -19.62
CA LEU A 50 1.16 18.08 -19.06
C LEU A 50 2.09 17.30 -20.01
N PRO A 51 1.61 16.42 -20.90
CA PRO A 51 2.46 15.79 -21.89
C PRO A 51 3.20 16.78 -22.79
N GLU A 52 2.62 17.92 -23.10
CA GLU A 52 3.29 18.96 -23.90
C GLU A 52 4.40 19.65 -23.11
N VAL A 53 4.20 19.92 -21.84
CA VAL A 53 5.25 20.48 -20.96
C VAL A 53 6.34 19.46 -20.69
N LEU A 54 6.00 18.17 -20.58
CA LEU A 54 6.96 17.07 -20.37
C LEU A 54 7.61 16.60 -21.67
N ALA A 55 6.98 16.74 -22.81
CA ALA A 55 7.57 16.42 -24.12
C ALA A 55 8.72 17.38 -24.46
N ASN A 56 8.66 18.62 -23.99
CA ASN A 56 9.73 19.60 -24.18
C ASN A 56 10.93 19.42 -23.22
N GLU A 57 10.85 18.51 -22.23
CA GLU A 57 11.94 18.23 -21.29
C GLU A 57 12.60 16.85 -21.48
N ARG A 58 12.47 16.19 -22.64
CA ARG A 58 13.31 15.05 -22.96
C ARG A 58 14.70 15.54 -23.35
N PRO A 59 15.77 15.25 -22.61
CA PRO A 59 17.11 15.41 -23.14
C PRO A 59 17.34 14.26 -24.13
N GLY A 60 17.00 14.52 -25.38
CA GLY A 60 17.54 13.75 -26.49
C GLY A 60 19.05 14.02 -26.61
N PRO A 61 19.85 13.10 -27.19
CA PRO A 61 21.24 13.38 -27.48
C PRO A 61 21.29 14.64 -28.37
N LYS A 62 22.02 15.64 -27.88
CA LYS A 62 22.22 16.90 -28.61
C LYS A 62 22.77 16.60 -29.99
N PRO A 63 22.15 17.06 -31.11
CA PRO A 63 22.80 17.06 -32.41
C PRO A 63 24.01 18.00 -32.32
N LYS A 64 25.16 17.51 -32.75
CA LYS A 64 26.33 18.34 -32.98
C LYS A 64 26.10 19.07 -34.30
N GLU A 65 25.44 20.21 -34.27
CA GLU A 65 25.48 21.18 -35.35
C GLU A 65 25.71 22.56 -34.78
N ALA A 66 26.79 23.16 -35.26
CA ALA A 66 27.20 24.52 -34.92
C ALA A 66 26.18 25.51 -35.50
N LEU A 67 25.45 26.20 -34.64
CA LEU A 67 24.68 27.38 -35.00
C LEU A 67 25.52 28.63 -34.79
N PRO A 68 25.43 29.62 -35.72
CA PRO A 68 26.19 30.85 -35.63
C PRO A 68 25.76 31.65 -34.41
N ALA A 69 26.76 32.28 -33.79
CA ALA A 69 26.63 33.09 -32.60
C ALA A 69 25.64 34.26 -32.82
N SER A 70 24.39 34.07 -32.40
CA SER A 70 23.51 35.17 -32.09
C SER A 70 23.71 35.53 -30.62
N THR A 71 24.15 36.78 -30.40
CA THR A 71 24.36 37.40 -29.10
C THR A 71 23.11 37.15 -28.21
N PRO A 72 23.21 36.46 -27.04
CA PRO A 72 22.07 36.32 -26.18
C PRO A 72 21.73 37.69 -25.59
N SER A 73 20.57 38.22 -25.94
CA SER A 73 19.95 39.29 -25.19
C SER A 73 19.85 38.85 -23.73
N ARG A 74 20.62 39.51 -22.86
CA ARG A 74 20.58 39.33 -21.42
C ARG A 74 19.11 39.36 -20.97
N PRO A 75 18.58 38.33 -20.30
CA PRO A 75 17.26 38.44 -19.72
C PRO A 75 17.27 39.62 -18.77
N VAL A 76 16.37 40.57 -19.02
CA VAL A 76 16.11 41.68 -18.13
C VAL A 76 15.84 41.10 -16.75
N SER A 77 16.83 41.22 -15.88
CA SER A 77 16.66 40.89 -14.49
C SER A 77 15.57 41.85 -13.96
N HIS A 78 14.35 41.37 -13.78
CA HIS A 78 13.43 42.02 -12.87
C HIS A 78 14.19 42.09 -11.55
N ARG A 79 14.76 43.24 -11.26
CA ARG A 79 15.22 43.63 -9.94
C ARG A 79 13.98 43.57 -9.05
N ALA A 80 13.74 42.41 -8.48
CA ALA A 80 12.88 42.33 -7.33
C ALA A 80 13.49 43.28 -6.32
N GLU A 81 12.76 44.33 -5.97
CA GLU A 81 13.10 45.19 -4.87
C GLU A 81 13.31 44.27 -3.66
N SER A 82 14.59 43.97 -3.41
CA SER A 82 15.01 43.26 -2.25
C SER A 82 14.76 44.23 -1.11
N SER A 83 13.62 44.09 -0.43
CA SER A 83 13.46 44.66 0.89
C SER A 83 14.58 44.07 1.74
N ALA A 84 15.68 44.78 1.84
CA ALA A 84 16.76 44.45 2.74
C ALA A 84 16.15 44.48 4.12
N LEU A 85 16.05 43.29 4.74
CA LEU A 85 15.65 43.21 6.13
C LEU A 85 16.69 44.03 6.89
N ALA A 86 16.25 45.17 7.42
CA ALA A 86 17.12 46.09 8.16
C ALA A 86 17.68 45.36 9.38
N GLU A 87 18.93 44.93 9.28
CA GLU A 87 19.64 44.33 10.41
C GLU A 87 20.45 45.38 11.13
N SER A 88 20.33 45.38 12.48
CA SER A 88 21.26 46.14 13.29
C SER A 88 22.68 45.55 13.12
N ARG A 89 23.64 46.41 12.84
CA ARG A 89 25.05 46.04 12.85
C ARG A 89 25.42 45.46 14.23
N PRO A 90 26.14 44.32 14.28
CA PRO A 90 26.69 43.81 15.53
C PRO A 90 27.55 44.87 16.21
N GLU A 91 27.29 45.17 17.45
CA GLU A 91 28.03 46.17 18.21
C GLU A 91 29.49 45.76 18.44
N ARG A 92 29.71 44.47 18.67
CA ARG A 92 31.04 43.89 18.96
C ARG A 92 31.21 42.53 18.27
N CYS A 93 32.46 42.17 18.01
CA CYS A 93 32.82 40.83 17.55
C CYS A 93 32.55 39.79 18.66
N PRO A 94 31.89 38.66 18.38
CA PRO A 94 31.64 37.62 19.37
C PRO A 94 32.94 36.92 19.84
N ASP A 95 34.00 36.92 19.03
CA ASP A 95 35.24 36.19 19.33
C ASP A 95 36.24 37.06 20.12
N CYS A 96 36.50 38.30 19.67
CA CYS A 96 37.53 39.17 20.26
C CYS A 96 36.95 40.43 20.93
N HIS A 97 35.63 40.55 20.96
CA HIS A 97 34.87 41.68 21.58
C HIS A 97 35.22 43.06 20.99
N SER A 98 35.95 43.14 19.88
CA SER A 98 36.28 44.38 19.20
C SER A 98 35.01 45.07 18.65
N PRO A 99 34.90 46.41 18.78
CA PRO A 99 33.83 47.19 18.17
C PRO A 99 34.04 47.41 16.64
N ARG A 100 35.21 47.03 16.14
CA ARG A 100 35.62 47.29 14.74
C ARG A 100 35.04 46.18 13.82
N VAL A 101 33.71 46.21 13.58
CA VAL A 101 32.97 45.28 12.73
C VAL A 101 32.60 46.00 11.42
N TRP A 102 32.93 45.40 10.28
CA TRP A 102 32.69 45.96 8.93
C TRP A 102 31.65 45.17 8.16
N LYS A 103 30.91 45.85 7.25
CA LYS A 103 30.05 45.19 6.28
C LYS A 103 30.93 44.44 5.28
N ASN A 104 30.68 43.13 5.12
CA ASN A 104 31.43 42.23 4.24
C ASN A 104 30.54 41.71 3.10
N GLY A 105 29.84 42.60 2.41
CA GLY A 105 29.01 42.30 1.26
C GLY A 105 27.67 41.63 1.63
N LEU A 106 26.87 41.45 0.56
CA LEU A 106 25.55 40.84 0.63
C LEU A 106 25.61 39.41 0.04
N TYR A 107 24.86 38.49 0.60
CA TYR A 107 24.64 37.19 -0.03
C TYR A 107 23.14 36.85 -0.08
N GLY A 108 22.74 36.24 -1.19
CA GLY A 108 21.35 35.84 -1.40
C GLY A 108 21.03 34.50 -0.71
N VAL A 109 20.00 34.49 0.10
CA VAL A 109 19.44 33.28 0.69
C VAL A 109 17.95 33.17 0.40
N ILE A 110 17.40 31.99 0.55
CA ILE A 110 15.97 31.77 0.41
C ILE A 110 15.27 32.09 1.72
N ASN A 111 14.25 32.94 1.68
CA ASN A 111 13.42 33.25 2.84
C ASN A 111 12.41 32.13 3.14
N TRP A 112 12.88 31.09 3.82
CA TRP A 112 12.03 29.97 4.22
C TRP A 112 11.03 30.34 5.32
N VAL A 113 11.29 31.41 6.11
CA VAL A 113 10.35 31.88 7.12
C VAL A 113 9.07 32.40 6.49
N ALA A 114 9.17 33.24 5.46
CA ALA A 114 7.99 33.72 4.73
C ALA A 114 7.21 32.60 4.05
N PHE A 115 7.91 31.59 3.52
CA PHE A 115 7.31 30.38 2.96
C PHE A 115 6.53 29.60 4.04
N LEU A 116 7.13 29.32 5.20
CA LEU A 116 6.48 28.54 6.28
C LEU A 116 5.32 29.27 6.94
N THR A 117 5.31 30.61 6.91
CA THR A 117 4.20 31.42 7.47
C THR A 117 3.05 31.60 6.48
N GLY A 118 3.10 30.95 5.32
CA GLY A 118 2.04 31.02 4.31
C GLY A 118 1.92 32.35 3.58
N ARG A 119 2.85 33.29 3.82
CA ARG A 119 2.84 34.59 3.14
C ARG A 119 3.18 34.52 1.66
N TRP A 120 3.90 33.45 1.24
CA TRP A 120 4.35 33.25 -0.13
C TRP A 120 4.30 31.78 -0.50
N PHE A 121 3.64 31.45 -1.58
CA PHE A 121 3.64 30.09 -2.13
C PHE A 121 5.00 29.67 -2.71
N CYS A 122 5.86 30.64 -3.06
CA CYS A 122 7.21 30.38 -3.55
C CYS A 122 8.24 31.02 -2.63
N PRO A 123 9.30 30.30 -2.24
CA PRO A 123 10.37 30.88 -1.44
C PRO A 123 11.10 31.97 -2.23
N GLN A 124 11.11 33.18 -1.69
CA GLN A 124 11.81 34.33 -2.31
C GLN A 124 13.26 34.38 -1.89
N ARG A 125 14.10 34.93 -2.78
CA ARG A 125 15.47 35.26 -2.42
C ARG A 125 15.48 36.60 -1.70
N VAL A 126 16.17 36.63 -0.56
CA VAL A 126 16.45 37.85 0.21
C VAL A 126 17.95 38.03 0.35
N ALA A 127 18.38 39.27 0.34
CA ALA A 127 19.78 39.61 0.56
C ALA A 127 20.02 39.77 2.08
N ILE A 128 21.08 39.17 2.60
CA ILE A 128 21.52 39.29 3.98
C ILE A 128 22.88 39.91 4.02
N GLN A 129 23.04 40.91 4.93
CA GLN A 129 24.32 41.57 5.14
C GLN A 129 25.26 40.64 5.92
N ARG A 130 26.49 40.46 5.44
CA ARG A 130 27.60 39.82 6.17
C ARG A 130 28.43 40.89 6.86
N TYR A 131 29.02 40.51 7.98
CA TYR A 131 29.95 41.34 8.72
C TYR A 131 31.27 40.60 8.94
N ARG A 132 32.34 41.34 9.12
CA ARG A 132 33.67 40.83 9.42
C ARG A 132 34.33 41.68 10.48
N CYS A 133 34.98 41.10 11.43
CA CYS A 133 35.80 41.80 12.37
C CYS A 133 37.09 42.26 11.73
N ALA A 134 37.47 43.55 11.94
CA ALA A 134 38.71 44.10 11.42
C ALA A 134 39.93 43.54 12.14
N ASP A 135 39.78 43.22 13.44
CA ASP A 135 40.92 42.86 14.29
C ASP A 135 41.24 41.35 14.24
N CYS A 136 40.28 40.48 14.34
CA CYS A 136 40.52 39.03 14.30
C CYS A 136 40.15 38.38 12.95
N GLY A 137 39.54 39.11 12.01
CA GLY A 137 39.12 38.55 10.74
C GLY A 137 37.91 37.62 10.79
N CYS A 138 37.31 37.40 11.95
CA CYS A 138 36.15 36.54 12.10
C CYS A 138 34.97 37.00 11.24
N GLU A 139 34.33 36.07 10.53
CA GLU A 139 33.06 36.32 9.85
C GLU A 139 31.90 36.22 10.84
N ILE A 140 31.23 37.34 11.07
CA ILE A 140 30.11 37.43 12.01
C ILE A 140 28.83 37.11 11.25
N GLY A 141 28.18 35.98 11.64
CA GLY A 141 26.90 35.56 11.13
C GLY A 141 25.77 36.46 11.66
N SER A 142 24.84 36.79 10.80
CA SER A 142 23.62 37.49 11.20
C SER A 142 22.70 36.55 12.00
N PRO A 143 22.04 37.03 13.07
CA PRO A 143 20.99 36.25 13.75
C PRO A 143 19.88 35.76 12.82
N GLN A 144 19.62 36.50 11.75
CA GLN A 144 18.68 36.06 10.71
C GLN A 144 19.17 34.82 9.94
N ARG A 145 20.48 34.61 9.81
CA ARG A 145 21.06 33.44 9.18
C ARG A 145 20.64 32.18 9.92
N GLU A 146 20.65 32.18 11.24
CA GLU A 146 20.24 31.02 12.05
C GLU A 146 18.74 30.77 11.94
N ARG A 147 17.92 31.83 12.01
CA ARG A 147 16.48 31.74 11.78
C ARG A 147 16.15 31.17 10.41
N LEU A 148 16.82 31.63 9.35
CA LEU A 148 16.64 31.14 8.00
C LEU A 148 17.18 29.70 7.83
N ALA A 149 18.26 29.34 8.49
CA ALA A 149 18.78 27.98 8.49
C ALA A 149 17.83 27.01 9.20
N HIS A 150 17.25 27.45 10.33
CA HIS A 150 16.22 26.68 11.03
C HIS A 150 14.97 26.51 10.15
N ALA A 151 14.45 27.61 9.59
CA ALA A 151 13.32 27.57 8.68
C ALA A 151 13.59 26.68 7.44
N ARG A 152 14.83 26.70 6.91
CA ARG A 152 15.25 25.79 5.83
C ARG A 152 15.16 24.33 6.25
N ARG A 153 15.67 23.97 7.45
CA ARG A 153 15.57 22.58 7.95
C ARG A 153 14.12 22.14 8.06
N HIS A 154 13.26 22.98 8.61
CA HIS A 154 11.83 22.71 8.74
C HIS A 154 11.14 22.56 7.38
N ALA A 155 11.41 23.45 6.39
CA ALA A 155 10.88 23.31 5.04
C ALA A 155 11.32 22.01 4.37
N TRP A 156 12.58 21.60 4.51
CA TRP A 156 13.05 20.31 3.99
C TRP A 156 12.40 19.13 4.70
N GLN A 157 12.04 19.25 5.96
CA GLN A 157 11.26 18.25 6.68
C GLN A 157 9.87 18.09 6.05
N LEU A 158 9.17 19.20 5.77
CA LEU A 158 7.88 19.15 5.07
C LEU A 158 7.97 18.50 3.68
N PHE A 159 9.05 18.79 2.93
CA PHE A 159 9.29 18.10 1.65
C PHE A 159 9.47 16.59 1.83
N ARG A 160 10.19 16.16 2.85
CA ARG A 160 10.36 14.72 3.16
C ARG A 160 9.04 14.08 3.59
N GLN A 161 8.25 14.75 4.42
CA GLN A 161 6.92 14.29 4.82
C GLN A 161 6.01 14.13 3.60
N LEU A 162 5.92 15.16 2.74
CA LEU A 162 5.15 15.10 1.50
C LEU A 162 5.62 13.94 0.61
N ALA A 163 6.93 13.78 0.45
CA ALA A 163 7.48 12.69 -0.35
C ALA A 163 7.10 11.31 0.22
N ALA A 164 7.21 11.12 1.54
CA ALA A 164 6.84 9.88 2.20
C ALA A 164 5.33 9.58 2.02
N LEU A 165 4.45 10.53 2.32
CA LEU A 165 3.01 10.36 2.17
C LEU A 165 2.60 10.10 0.73
N SER A 166 3.18 10.85 -0.23
CA SER A 166 2.91 10.66 -1.65
C SER A 166 3.32 9.28 -2.15
N ARG A 167 4.43 8.75 -1.65
CA ARG A 167 4.94 7.43 -2.04
C ARG A 167 4.16 6.29 -1.39
N PHE A 168 3.95 6.35 -0.09
CA PHE A 168 3.46 5.20 0.69
C PHE A 168 1.94 5.23 0.91
N LYS A 169 1.30 6.40 0.85
CA LYS A 169 -0.16 6.52 0.96
C LYS A 169 -0.83 6.65 -0.40
N LEU A 170 -0.31 7.52 -1.28
CA LEU A 170 -0.94 7.83 -2.57
C LEU A 170 -0.40 6.99 -3.73
N GLY A 171 0.67 6.25 -3.54
CA GLY A 171 1.25 5.40 -4.59
C GLY A 171 1.78 6.19 -5.79
N LEU A 172 2.31 7.40 -5.60
CA LEU A 172 2.85 8.18 -6.69
C LEU A 172 4.27 7.73 -7.07
N SER A 173 4.62 7.77 -8.34
CA SER A 173 6.01 7.54 -8.79
C SER A 173 6.94 8.65 -8.30
N ASN A 174 8.26 8.39 -8.26
CA ASN A 174 9.25 9.41 -7.86
C ASN A 174 9.10 10.71 -8.67
N ARG A 175 8.87 10.61 -9.98
CA ARG A 175 8.67 11.78 -10.86
C ARG A 175 7.38 12.52 -10.55
N ARG A 176 6.27 11.80 -10.33
CA ARG A 176 4.99 12.43 -9.97
C ARG A 176 5.04 13.08 -8.59
N THR A 177 5.73 12.46 -7.63
CA THR A 177 5.96 13.05 -6.30
C THR A 177 6.81 14.32 -6.39
N ALA A 178 7.87 14.33 -7.19
CA ALA A 178 8.69 15.52 -7.43
C ALA A 178 7.88 16.65 -8.09
N LEU A 179 6.99 16.29 -9.02
CA LEU A 179 6.07 17.23 -9.65
C LEU A 179 5.06 17.80 -8.64
N LEU A 180 4.48 16.94 -7.80
CA LEU A 180 3.56 17.38 -6.74
C LEU A 180 4.25 18.36 -5.78
N ALA A 181 5.49 18.08 -5.36
CA ALA A 181 6.27 19.01 -4.54
C ALA A 181 6.46 20.37 -5.21
N ARG A 182 6.69 20.40 -6.53
CA ARG A 182 6.74 21.65 -7.30
C ARG A 182 5.41 22.40 -7.28
N PHE A 183 4.30 21.69 -7.40
CA PHE A 183 2.96 22.31 -7.35
C PHE A 183 2.63 22.86 -5.96
N VAL A 184 2.84 22.07 -4.92
CA VAL A 184 2.46 22.43 -3.55
C VAL A 184 3.38 23.54 -2.99
N PHE A 185 4.66 23.47 -3.28
CA PHE A 185 5.67 24.35 -2.66
C PHE A 185 6.30 25.35 -3.64
N GLY A 186 5.88 25.36 -4.89
CA GLY A 186 6.48 26.22 -5.92
C GLY A 186 7.96 25.92 -6.20
N ARG A 187 8.49 24.81 -5.68
CA ARG A 187 9.89 24.44 -5.79
C ARG A 187 10.06 22.99 -6.28
N ALA A 188 10.86 22.85 -7.33
CA ALA A 188 11.22 21.55 -7.83
C ALA A 188 12.17 20.81 -6.86
N VAL A 189 11.88 19.54 -6.60
CA VAL A 189 12.80 18.58 -6.03
C VAL A 189 13.13 17.52 -7.08
N SER A 190 14.31 16.90 -6.99
CA SER A 190 14.68 15.85 -7.94
C SER A 190 13.95 14.53 -7.64
N ALA A 191 13.75 13.72 -8.67
CA ALA A 191 13.27 12.35 -8.48
C ALA A 191 14.25 11.51 -7.63
N THR A 192 15.55 11.81 -7.68
CA THR A 192 16.58 11.21 -6.83
C THR A 192 16.35 11.53 -5.37
N PHE A 193 16.07 12.80 -5.03
CA PHE A 193 15.71 13.18 -3.66
C PHE A 193 14.51 12.36 -3.13
N VAL A 194 13.44 12.23 -3.94
CA VAL A 194 12.27 11.43 -3.59
C VAL A 194 12.64 9.96 -3.38
N ASN A 195 13.51 9.42 -4.22
CA ASN A 195 14.01 8.06 -4.08
C ASN A 195 14.80 7.85 -2.78
N ASP A 196 15.67 8.79 -2.43
CA ASP A 196 16.47 8.73 -1.20
C ASP A 196 15.59 8.81 0.04
N VAL A 197 14.57 9.69 0.04
CA VAL A 197 13.57 9.74 1.10
C VAL A 197 12.80 8.41 1.18
N THR A 198 12.35 7.87 0.04
CA THR A 198 11.63 6.59 -0.02
C THR A 198 12.48 5.46 0.59
N ARG A 199 13.76 5.40 0.26
CA ARG A 199 14.68 4.40 0.80
C ARG A 199 14.89 4.56 2.30
N ALA A 200 15.19 5.77 2.76
CA ALA A 200 15.42 6.02 4.18
C ALA A 200 14.18 5.73 5.05
N VAL A 201 13.01 6.14 4.58
CA VAL A 201 11.72 5.85 5.23
C VAL A 201 11.44 4.36 5.24
N GLY A 202 11.65 3.68 4.11
CA GLY A 202 11.42 2.24 3.98
C GLY A 202 12.32 1.41 4.91
N GLN A 203 13.58 1.78 5.06
CA GLN A 203 14.52 1.14 6.01
C GLN A 203 14.03 1.28 7.45
N LYS A 204 13.63 2.50 7.85
CA LYS A 204 13.07 2.74 9.19
C LYS A 204 11.74 2.01 9.39
N ALA A 205 10.89 1.98 8.38
CA ALA A 205 9.64 1.24 8.43
C ALA A 205 9.86 -0.26 8.64
N GLN A 206 10.84 -0.86 7.94
CA GLN A 206 11.21 -2.26 8.13
C GLN A 206 11.66 -2.53 9.57
N ALA A 207 12.54 -1.68 10.12
CA ALA A 207 12.98 -1.80 11.50
C ALA A 207 11.82 -1.62 12.51
N THR A 208 10.88 -0.74 12.21
CA THR A 208 9.67 -0.52 13.05
C THR A 208 8.74 -1.72 13.01
N LEU A 209 8.50 -2.32 11.84
CA LEU A 209 7.71 -3.57 11.72
C LEU A 209 8.32 -4.71 12.55
N GLN A 210 9.64 -4.86 12.56
CA GLN A 210 10.32 -5.85 13.40
C GLN A 210 10.11 -5.57 14.90
N ARG A 211 10.14 -4.29 15.31
CA ARG A 211 9.89 -3.90 16.70
C ARG A 211 8.46 -4.15 17.16
N LEU A 212 7.46 -4.11 16.25
CA LEU A 212 6.05 -4.39 16.59
C LEU A 212 5.86 -5.76 17.24
N GLY A 213 6.66 -6.76 16.87
CA GLY A 213 6.64 -8.09 17.50
C GLY A 213 7.04 -8.10 18.98
N HIS A 214 7.70 -7.05 19.45
CA HIS A 214 8.19 -6.92 20.83
C HIS A 214 7.39 -5.94 21.69
N CYS A 215 6.51 -5.13 21.09
CA CYS A 215 5.65 -4.20 21.81
C CYS A 215 4.56 -4.94 22.59
N ARG A 216 4.18 -4.42 23.76
CA ARG A 216 3.00 -4.86 24.49
C ARG A 216 1.76 -4.60 23.64
N GLN A 217 0.88 -5.60 23.55
CA GLN A 217 -0.28 -5.57 22.67
C GLN A 217 -1.33 -6.57 23.14
N LYS A 218 -2.53 -6.45 22.56
CA LYS A 218 -3.56 -7.47 22.72
C LYS A 218 -3.05 -8.83 22.27
N ALA A 219 -3.36 -9.86 23.04
CA ALA A 219 -2.94 -11.22 22.72
C ALA A 219 -3.53 -11.66 21.37
N ALA A 220 -2.67 -11.64 20.34
CA ALA A 220 -3.00 -12.17 19.04
C ALA A 220 -2.60 -13.65 18.98
N ARG A 221 -3.55 -14.50 18.55
CA ARG A 221 -3.36 -15.95 18.51
C ARG A 221 -3.08 -16.47 17.10
N ILE A 222 -3.47 -15.72 16.08
CA ILE A 222 -3.43 -16.16 14.69
C ILE A 222 -2.43 -15.34 13.89
N LEU A 223 -1.54 -16.05 13.21
CA LEU A 223 -0.72 -15.54 12.13
C LEU A 223 -1.33 -15.99 10.80
N MET A 224 -1.43 -15.09 9.84
CA MET A 224 -1.83 -15.36 8.47
C MET A 224 -0.69 -15.00 7.54
N GLY A 225 -0.48 -15.77 6.50
CA GLY A 225 0.54 -15.51 5.50
C GLY A 225 0.06 -15.81 4.09
N ASP A 226 0.51 -14.99 3.14
CA ASP A 226 0.22 -15.16 1.71
C ASP A 226 1.36 -14.59 0.87
N GLU A 227 1.41 -15.00 -0.39
CA GLU A 227 2.30 -14.45 -1.39
C GLU A 227 1.51 -13.67 -2.43
N THR A 228 1.95 -12.45 -2.70
CA THR A 228 1.50 -11.66 -3.85
C THR A 228 2.66 -11.49 -4.82
N PHE A 229 2.37 -11.35 -6.12
CA PHE A 229 3.39 -11.33 -7.17
C PHE A 229 3.68 -9.90 -7.64
N PRO A 230 4.56 -9.14 -6.97
CA PRO A 230 5.09 -7.92 -7.56
C PRO A 230 6.06 -8.31 -8.69
N ARG A 231 5.83 -7.80 -9.87
CA ARG A 231 6.77 -8.00 -10.98
C ARG A 231 7.98 -7.10 -10.75
N ILE A 232 9.11 -7.67 -10.38
CA ILE A 232 10.39 -6.96 -10.32
C ILE A 232 11.06 -7.10 -11.69
N LEU A 233 11.35 -5.97 -12.36
CA LEU A 233 12.00 -5.99 -13.65
C LEU A 233 13.51 -6.22 -13.50
N ASP A 234 14.03 -7.12 -14.31
CA ASP A 234 15.46 -7.23 -14.56
C ASP A 234 15.83 -6.26 -15.69
N TRP A 235 16.60 -5.24 -15.38
CA TRP A 235 16.97 -4.21 -16.34
C TRP A 235 17.90 -4.69 -17.45
N GLN A 236 18.68 -5.75 -17.22
CA GLN A 236 19.57 -6.32 -18.23
C GLN A 236 18.79 -7.10 -19.28
N THR A 237 17.79 -7.86 -18.82
CA THR A 237 16.99 -8.71 -19.70
C THR A 237 15.62 -8.15 -20.04
N LEU A 238 15.19 -7.05 -19.37
CA LEU A 238 13.84 -6.47 -19.43
C LEU A 238 12.73 -7.47 -19.09
N ARG A 239 13.06 -8.58 -18.44
CA ARG A 239 12.13 -9.63 -18.02
C ARG A 239 11.76 -9.47 -16.56
N ALA A 240 10.54 -9.81 -16.23
CA ALA A 240 10.12 -9.87 -14.83
C ALA A 240 10.86 -11.00 -14.12
N LYS A 241 11.56 -10.70 -13.02
CA LYS A 241 12.07 -11.72 -12.11
C LYS A 241 10.87 -12.37 -11.43
N GLY A 242 10.87 -13.69 -11.35
CA GLY A 242 9.82 -14.48 -10.70
C GLY A 242 9.85 -14.36 -9.16
N HIS A 243 9.95 -13.14 -8.63
CA HIS A 243 9.95 -12.90 -7.19
C HIS A 243 8.54 -12.56 -6.74
N SER A 244 8.12 -13.15 -5.62
CA SER A 244 6.88 -12.82 -4.94
C SER A 244 7.16 -11.92 -3.72
N LEU A 245 6.10 -11.35 -3.16
CA LEU A 245 6.13 -10.65 -1.88
C LEU A 245 5.39 -11.50 -0.86
N GLY A 246 6.10 -12.01 0.13
CA GLY A 246 5.53 -12.63 1.30
C GLY A 246 5.00 -11.56 2.25
N VAL A 247 3.76 -11.72 2.71
CA VAL A 247 3.09 -10.84 3.67
C VAL A 247 2.62 -11.66 4.85
N ALA A 248 2.92 -11.20 6.05
CA ALA A 248 2.47 -11.82 7.30
C ALA A 248 1.62 -10.81 8.09
N ILE A 249 0.41 -11.20 8.50
CA ILE A 249 -0.51 -10.38 9.30
C ILE A 249 -1.04 -11.14 10.51
N CYS A 250 -1.51 -10.45 11.54
CA CYS A 250 -2.29 -11.08 12.62
C CYS A 250 -3.80 -10.88 12.42
N GLU A 251 -4.62 -11.54 13.27
CA GLU A 251 -6.08 -11.49 13.22
C GLU A 251 -6.69 -10.08 13.38
N PHE A 252 -5.93 -9.12 13.89
CA PHE A 252 -6.36 -7.71 13.97
C PHE A 252 -6.07 -6.93 12.68
N GLY A 253 -5.50 -7.59 11.67
CA GLY A 253 -5.11 -6.99 10.39
C GLY A 253 -3.84 -6.15 10.48
N LEU A 254 -3.05 -6.27 11.55
CA LEU A 254 -1.75 -5.66 11.67
C LEU A 254 -0.74 -6.43 10.81
N ILE A 255 -0.05 -5.72 9.93
CA ILE A 255 1.00 -6.31 9.10
C ILE A 255 2.25 -6.48 9.96
N ARG A 256 2.64 -7.72 10.18
CA ARG A 256 3.80 -8.07 11.01
C ARG A 256 5.11 -8.03 10.25
N GLY A 257 5.05 -8.32 8.96
CA GLY A 257 6.23 -8.32 8.13
C GLY A 257 5.89 -8.46 6.65
N VAL A 258 6.82 -7.97 5.85
CA VAL A 258 6.84 -8.15 4.40
C VAL A 258 8.25 -8.54 3.97
N LYS A 259 8.37 -9.44 3.00
CA LYS A 259 9.65 -9.90 2.49
C LYS A 259 9.57 -10.21 1.00
N VAL A 260 10.59 -9.79 0.25
CA VAL A 260 10.73 -10.20 -1.14
C VAL A 260 11.24 -11.64 -1.17
N VAL A 261 10.41 -12.54 -1.69
CA VAL A 261 10.67 -13.97 -1.74
C VAL A 261 11.36 -14.33 -3.06
N ARG A 262 12.60 -14.73 -2.97
CA ARG A 262 13.43 -15.23 -4.08
C ARG A 262 13.59 -16.74 -4.02
N HIS A 263 13.80 -17.25 -2.80
CA HIS A 263 13.94 -18.66 -2.45
C HIS A 263 12.81 -19.00 -1.49
N GLN A 264 11.72 -19.54 -2.02
CA GLN A 264 10.42 -19.64 -1.34
C GLN A 264 10.54 -20.17 0.10
N ALA A 265 11.16 -21.32 0.32
CA ALA A 265 11.23 -21.90 1.66
C ALA A 265 12.05 -21.01 2.63
N ARG A 266 13.27 -20.64 2.25
CA ARG A 266 14.19 -19.89 3.11
C ARG A 266 13.67 -18.48 3.44
N ASP A 267 13.15 -17.77 2.44
CA ASP A 267 12.77 -16.37 2.60
C ASP A 267 11.46 -16.26 3.39
N LEU A 268 10.52 -17.19 3.19
CA LEU A 268 9.28 -17.26 3.97
C LEU A 268 9.55 -17.73 5.42
N GLU A 269 10.45 -18.69 5.61
CA GLU A 269 10.88 -19.09 6.95
C GLU A 269 11.45 -17.88 7.71
N ALA A 270 12.37 -17.14 7.10
CA ALA A 270 12.94 -15.94 7.68
C ALA A 270 11.88 -14.85 7.95
N LEU A 271 10.86 -14.72 7.08
CA LEU A 271 9.72 -13.82 7.33
C LEU A 271 8.98 -14.24 8.59
N PHE A 272 8.59 -15.51 8.71
CA PHE A 272 7.79 -16.00 9.84
C PHE A 272 8.55 -16.01 11.15
N GLN A 273 9.85 -16.34 11.15
CA GLN A 273 10.72 -16.19 12.32
C GLN A 273 10.85 -14.73 12.76
N GLY A 274 11.00 -13.81 11.80
CA GLY A 274 11.19 -12.39 12.09
C GLY A 274 9.95 -11.67 12.64
N VAL A 275 8.74 -12.24 12.50
CA VAL A 275 7.51 -11.63 13.01
C VAL A 275 7.11 -12.13 14.41
N VAL A 276 7.73 -13.19 14.90
CA VAL A 276 7.49 -13.74 16.25
C VAL A 276 8.38 -13.01 17.24
N GLY A 277 7.82 -12.62 18.39
CA GLY A 277 8.56 -11.94 19.45
C GLY A 277 7.83 -12.01 20.77
N LYS A 278 8.38 -11.39 21.83
CA LYS A 278 7.79 -11.42 23.18
C LYS A 278 6.35 -10.90 23.23
N GLY A 279 6.01 -9.94 22.37
CA GLY A 279 4.66 -9.39 22.29
C GLY A 279 3.72 -10.13 21.33
N PHE A 280 4.24 -11.04 20.51
CA PHE A 280 3.44 -11.80 19.56
C PHE A 280 3.94 -13.24 19.43
N GLN A 281 3.20 -14.16 20.00
CA GLN A 281 3.45 -15.60 19.96
C GLN A 281 2.19 -16.30 19.42
N PRO A 282 2.07 -16.48 18.10
CA PRO A 282 0.89 -17.08 17.51
C PRO A 282 0.78 -18.56 17.85
N GLN A 283 -0.41 -18.99 18.22
CA GLN A 283 -0.74 -20.39 18.45
C GLN A 283 -1.20 -21.10 17.17
N TYR A 284 -1.72 -20.31 16.22
CA TYR A 284 -2.33 -20.80 15.00
C TYR A 284 -1.77 -20.09 13.78
N PHE A 285 -1.62 -20.83 12.69
CA PHE A 285 -1.34 -20.28 11.37
C PHE A 285 -2.51 -20.58 10.43
N LEU A 286 -3.12 -19.52 9.91
CA LEU A 286 -4.22 -19.60 8.95
C LEU A 286 -3.69 -19.36 7.53
N SER A 287 -3.86 -20.35 6.66
CA SER A 287 -3.55 -20.25 5.24
C SER A 287 -4.72 -20.75 4.40
N ASP A 288 -4.67 -20.48 3.12
CA ASP A 288 -5.45 -21.20 2.13
C ASP A 288 -5.05 -22.70 2.07
N PHE A 289 -5.48 -23.42 1.02
CA PHE A 289 -5.17 -24.84 0.86
C PHE A 289 -3.81 -25.10 0.19
N ASP A 290 -2.90 -24.11 0.17
CA ASP A 290 -1.52 -24.32 -0.30
C ASP A 290 -0.82 -25.38 0.54
N VAL A 291 0.01 -26.20 -0.10
CA VAL A 291 0.73 -27.30 0.54
C VAL A 291 2.12 -26.89 1.06
N HIS A 292 2.67 -25.78 0.56
CA HIS A 292 4.03 -25.32 0.86
C HIS A 292 4.11 -24.55 2.17
N PHE A 293 3.22 -23.60 2.40
CA PHE A 293 3.18 -22.79 3.63
C PHE A 293 3.17 -23.60 4.92
N PRO A 294 2.33 -24.65 5.07
CA PRO A 294 2.27 -25.43 6.29
C PRO A 294 3.61 -26.03 6.73
N LYS A 295 4.42 -26.48 5.78
CA LYS A 295 5.74 -27.06 6.07
C LYS A 295 6.70 -25.97 6.55
N ILE A 296 6.76 -24.86 5.83
CA ILE A 296 7.67 -23.74 6.12
C ILE A 296 7.36 -23.14 7.49
N VAL A 297 6.06 -22.93 7.78
CA VAL A 297 5.64 -22.32 9.06
C VAL A 297 5.95 -23.22 10.26
N ARG A 298 5.77 -24.55 10.13
CA ARG A 298 6.15 -25.49 11.20
C ARG A 298 7.66 -25.53 11.46
N GLN A 299 8.47 -25.25 10.44
CA GLN A 299 9.93 -25.13 10.60
C GLN A 299 10.31 -23.80 11.26
N ALA A 300 9.54 -22.74 10.97
CA ALA A 300 9.80 -21.38 11.47
C ALA A 300 9.30 -21.16 12.91
N ILE A 301 8.20 -21.82 13.30
CA ILE A 301 7.51 -21.57 14.58
C ILE A 301 7.12 -22.90 15.23
N ASP A 302 7.78 -23.21 16.33
CA ASP A 302 7.53 -24.45 17.08
C ASP A 302 6.11 -24.48 17.66
N GLY A 303 5.50 -25.67 17.60
CA GLY A 303 4.19 -25.93 18.22
C GLY A 303 3.00 -25.26 17.55
N ILE A 304 3.20 -24.52 16.46
CA ILE A 304 2.10 -23.83 15.77
C ILE A 304 1.09 -24.80 15.15
N ARG A 305 -0.19 -24.59 15.39
CA ARG A 305 -1.27 -25.37 14.81
C ARG A 305 -1.76 -24.73 13.51
N LEU A 306 -1.93 -25.58 12.48
CA LEU A 306 -2.37 -25.12 11.17
C LEU A 306 -3.89 -25.05 11.11
N LEU A 307 -4.40 -23.94 10.57
CA LEU A 307 -5.80 -23.70 10.25
C LEU A 307 -5.96 -23.55 8.74
N LYS A 308 -7.15 -23.82 8.24
CA LYS A 308 -7.54 -23.65 6.84
C LYS A 308 -8.56 -22.55 6.70
N ASP A 309 -8.46 -21.76 5.66
CA ASP A 309 -9.45 -20.74 5.38
C ASP A 309 -10.80 -21.38 5.03
N LEU A 310 -11.82 -21.12 5.86
CA LEU A 310 -13.15 -21.67 5.66
C LEU A 310 -13.84 -21.13 4.40
N VAL A 311 -13.56 -19.91 4.00
CA VAL A 311 -14.10 -19.33 2.76
C VAL A 311 -13.47 -20.01 1.55
N HIS A 312 -12.16 -20.28 1.59
CA HIS A 312 -11.48 -21.04 0.54
C HIS A 312 -11.96 -22.50 0.50
N ALA A 313 -12.19 -23.13 1.65
CA ALA A 313 -12.80 -24.46 1.71
C ALA A 313 -14.14 -24.49 0.95
N LEU A 314 -15.02 -23.53 1.27
CA LEU A 314 -16.31 -23.41 0.61
C LEU A 314 -16.18 -23.12 -0.89
N ARG A 315 -15.24 -22.27 -1.30
CA ARG A 315 -14.94 -22.00 -2.73
C ARG A 315 -14.50 -23.27 -3.48
N ILE A 316 -13.65 -24.10 -2.84
CA ILE A 316 -13.22 -25.39 -3.42
C ILE A 316 -14.41 -26.33 -3.58
N ILE A 317 -15.26 -26.43 -2.56
CA ILE A 317 -16.49 -27.24 -2.60
C ILE A 317 -17.38 -26.75 -3.76
N HIS A 318 -17.66 -25.45 -3.85
CA HIS A 318 -18.43 -24.87 -4.96
C HIS A 318 -17.85 -25.21 -6.33
N ARG A 319 -16.53 -25.12 -6.48
CA ARG A 319 -15.85 -25.47 -7.73
C ARG A 319 -16.06 -26.94 -8.09
N TYR A 320 -16.06 -27.86 -7.13
CA TYR A 320 -16.37 -29.26 -7.43
C TYR A 320 -17.78 -29.45 -7.97
N PHE A 321 -18.78 -28.73 -7.41
CA PHE A 321 -20.14 -28.72 -7.93
C PHE A 321 -20.21 -28.16 -9.36
N ASP A 322 -19.55 -27.05 -9.61
CA ASP A 322 -19.55 -26.42 -10.93
C ASP A 322 -18.88 -27.31 -11.98
N VAL A 323 -17.76 -27.97 -11.63
CA VAL A 323 -17.08 -28.94 -12.48
C VAL A 323 -17.98 -30.14 -12.79
N ALA A 324 -18.68 -30.68 -11.76
CA ALA A 324 -19.61 -31.80 -11.97
C ALA A 324 -20.74 -31.44 -12.95
N VAL A 325 -21.28 -30.23 -12.87
CA VAL A 325 -22.31 -29.73 -13.81
C VAL A 325 -21.72 -29.57 -15.22
N GLN A 326 -20.48 -29.07 -15.33
CA GLN A 326 -19.82 -28.87 -16.65
C GLN A 326 -19.44 -30.19 -17.32
N GLN A 327 -19.05 -31.21 -16.54
CA GLN A 327 -18.61 -32.52 -17.04
C GLN A 327 -19.76 -33.48 -17.37
N VAL A 328 -21.00 -33.01 -17.29
CA VAL A 328 -22.15 -33.83 -17.73
C VAL A 328 -22.00 -34.20 -19.21
N THR A 329 -22.01 -35.48 -19.50
CA THR A 329 -22.03 -36.02 -20.83
C THR A 329 -23.46 -36.29 -21.31
N LEU A 330 -23.67 -36.22 -22.59
CA LEU A 330 -24.93 -36.54 -23.27
C LEU A 330 -24.70 -37.66 -24.27
N GLU A 331 -25.36 -38.79 -24.07
CA GLU A 331 -25.48 -39.80 -25.12
C GLU A 331 -26.55 -39.33 -26.08
N VAL A 332 -26.18 -39.01 -27.29
CA VAL A 332 -27.09 -38.46 -28.31
C VAL A 332 -27.11 -39.40 -29.51
N PRO A 333 -28.29 -39.68 -30.11
CA PRO A 333 -28.39 -40.48 -31.30
C PRO A 333 -27.48 -39.95 -32.42
N LYS A 334 -26.90 -40.86 -33.18
CA LYS A 334 -26.13 -40.53 -34.40
C LYS A 334 -27.01 -39.71 -35.34
N GLY A 335 -26.51 -38.56 -35.80
CA GLY A 335 -27.25 -37.68 -36.74
C GLY A 335 -27.88 -36.46 -36.08
N THR A 336 -27.87 -36.30 -34.74
CA THR A 336 -28.35 -35.08 -34.07
C THR A 336 -27.47 -33.89 -34.43
N SER A 337 -28.09 -32.75 -34.83
CA SER A 337 -27.37 -31.50 -35.12
C SER A 337 -26.60 -30.97 -33.91
N LEU A 338 -25.49 -30.31 -34.16
CA LEU A 338 -24.66 -29.68 -33.10
C LEU A 338 -25.49 -28.71 -32.23
N LYS A 339 -26.38 -27.96 -32.86
CA LYS A 339 -27.26 -26.98 -32.15
C LYS A 339 -28.22 -27.69 -31.21
N GLU A 340 -28.87 -28.75 -31.65
CA GLU A 340 -29.79 -29.52 -30.82
C GLU A 340 -29.06 -30.25 -29.69
N ARG A 341 -27.89 -30.82 -29.99
CA ARG A 341 -27.02 -31.44 -29.00
C ARG A 341 -26.62 -30.45 -27.90
N GLN A 342 -26.24 -29.23 -28.26
CA GLN A 342 -25.89 -28.18 -27.30
C GLN A 342 -27.12 -27.80 -26.44
N LYS A 343 -28.28 -27.64 -27.04
CA LYS A 343 -29.53 -27.33 -26.33
C LYS A 343 -29.91 -28.42 -25.30
N GLN A 344 -29.80 -29.69 -25.70
CA GLN A 344 -30.06 -30.81 -24.81
C GLN A 344 -29.03 -30.88 -23.66
N LEU A 345 -27.77 -30.61 -23.94
CA LEU A 345 -26.70 -30.57 -22.96
C LEU A 345 -26.94 -29.43 -21.93
N ASP A 346 -27.33 -28.27 -22.41
CA ASP A 346 -27.62 -27.13 -21.52
C ASP A 346 -28.86 -27.37 -20.66
N LEU A 347 -29.89 -28.04 -21.19
CA LEU A 347 -31.05 -28.48 -20.43
C LEU A 347 -30.64 -29.46 -19.32
N LYS A 348 -29.84 -30.50 -19.66
CA LYS A 348 -29.35 -31.50 -18.72
C LYS A 348 -28.50 -30.84 -17.62
N ARG A 349 -27.62 -29.89 -17.95
CA ARG A 349 -26.83 -29.11 -16.99
C ARG A 349 -27.71 -28.28 -16.06
N ARG A 350 -28.76 -27.62 -16.57
CA ARG A 350 -29.71 -26.86 -15.74
C ARG A 350 -30.47 -27.77 -14.77
N LEU A 351 -30.94 -28.91 -15.23
CA LEU A 351 -31.65 -29.88 -14.39
C LEU A 351 -30.74 -30.44 -13.29
N LEU A 352 -29.51 -30.81 -13.63
CA LEU A 352 -28.54 -31.28 -12.63
C LEU A 352 -28.20 -30.18 -11.62
N ARG A 353 -27.97 -28.95 -12.06
CA ARG A 353 -27.74 -27.81 -11.16
C ARG A 353 -28.87 -27.64 -10.18
N LYS A 354 -30.14 -27.65 -10.65
CA LYS A 354 -31.33 -27.52 -9.79
C LYS A 354 -31.40 -28.65 -8.75
N ARG A 355 -31.06 -29.87 -9.12
CA ARG A 355 -31.06 -31.04 -8.19
C ARG A 355 -29.89 -31.00 -7.19
N LEU A 356 -28.74 -30.47 -7.59
CA LEU A 356 -27.57 -30.33 -6.71
C LEU A 356 -27.68 -29.14 -5.73
N GLU A 357 -28.50 -28.14 -6.04
CA GLU A 357 -28.61 -26.91 -5.21
C GLU A 357 -29.01 -27.18 -3.75
N PRO A 358 -29.98 -28.06 -3.44
CA PRO A 358 -30.30 -28.40 -2.02
C PRO A 358 -29.12 -29.06 -1.29
N VAL A 359 -28.30 -29.84 -1.99
CA VAL A 359 -27.11 -30.47 -1.42
C VAL A 359 -26.02 -29.43 -1.19
N ARG A 360 -25.81 -28.57 -2.18
CA ARG A 360 -24.87 -27.43 -2.08
C ARG A 360 -25.24 -26.50 -0.91
N ALA A 361 -26.53 -26.25 -0.70
CA ALA A 361 -27.02 -25.42 0.38
C ALA A 361 -26.66 -25.97 1.77
N LEU A 362 -26.58 -27.29 1.95
CA LEU A 362 -26.13 -27.89 3.19
C LEU A 362 -24.67 -27.56 3.50
N PHE A 363 -23.77 -27.59 2.49
CA PHE A 363 -22.41 -27.16 2.67
C PHE A 363 -22.33 -25.66 3.00
N VAL A 364 -23.14 -24.83 2.34
CA VAL A 364 -23.21 -23.39 2.68
C VAL A 364 -23.59 -23.21 4.15
N LYS A 365 -24.62 -23.92 4.63
CA LYS A 365 -25.04 -23.87 6.04
C LYS A 365 -23.95 -24.33 7.00
N ALA A 366 -23.22 -25.39 6.67
CA ALA A 366 -22.13 -25.90 7.51
C ALA A 366 -21.03 -24.83 7.76
N PHE A 367 -20.83 -23.91 6.82
CA PHE A 367 -19.81 -22.87 6.91
C PHE A 367 -20.35 -21.50 7.37
N GLN A 368 -21.67 -21.39 7.60
CA GLN A 368 -22.28 -20.14 8.09
C GLN A 368 -22.01 -19.91 9.59
N PRO A 369 -21.88 -18.65 10.02
CA PRO A 369 -21.82 -18.31 11.44
C PRO A 369 -23.06 -18.81 12.20
N GLY A 370 -22.84 -19.33 13.40
CA GLY A 370 -23.90 -19.88 14.25
C GLY A 370 -24.22 -21.38 14.04
N TYR A 371 -23.63 -22.03 13.05
CA TYR A 371 -23.82 -23.46 12.77
C TYR A 371 -22.59 -24.31 13.06
N GLU A 372 -21.56 -23.75 13.70
CA GLU A 372 -20.25 -24.39 13.92
C GLU A 372 -20.36 -25.72 14.66
N SER A 373 -21.23 -25.79 15.67
CA SER A 373 -21.42 -27.00 16.50
C SER A 373 -22.08 -28.16 15.73
N VAL A 374 -22.83 -27.88 14.68
CA VAL A 374 -23.54 -28.84 13.85
C VAL A 374 -23.03 -28.93 12.42
N ALA A 375 -21.91 -28.27 12.13
CA ALA A 375 -21.35 -28.15 10.78
C ALA A 375 -21.12 -29.53 10.13
N PHE A 376 -20.57 -30.49 10.88
CA PHE A 376 -20.32 -31.83 10.37
C PHE A 376 -21.59 -32.63 10.10
N LEU A 377 -22.67 -32.42 10.85
CA LEU A 377 -23.96 -33.04 10.54
C LEU A 377 -24.49 -32.58 9.17
N TYR A 378 -24.34 -31.31 8.84
CA TYR A 378 -24.68 -30.78 7.49
C TYR A 378 -23.78 -31.35 6.40
N ILE A 379 -22.47 -31.50 6.66
CA ILE A 379 -21.50 -32.06 5.71
C ILE A 379 -21.85 -33.55 5.45
N GLU A 380 -22.04 -34.34 6.49
CA GLU A 380 -22.39 -35.76 6.38
C GLU A 380 -23.74 -35.94 5.69
N GLY A 381 -24.75 -35.15 6.06
CA GLY A 381 -26.04 -35.13 5.39
C GLY A 381 -25.98 -34.77 3.92
N ALA A 382 -25.08 -33.84 3.54
CA ALA A 382 -24.84 -33.49 2.15
C ALA A 382 -24.18 -34.63 1.37
N LEU A 383 -23.16 -35.28 1.96
CA LEU A 383 -22.49 -36.44 1.34
C LEU A 383 -23.45 -37.63 1.17
N ALA A 384 -24.28 -37.95 2.20
CA ALA A 384 -25.28 -38.97 2.09
C ALA A 384 -26.30 -38.71 0.97
N ARG A 385 -26.77 -37.46 0.85
CA ARG A 385 -27.71 -37.05 -0.22
C ARG A 385 -27.11 -37.17 -1.63
N LEU A 386 -25.80 -37.02 -1.79
CA LEU A 386 -25.14 -37.25 -3.10
C LEU A 386 -25.14 -38.73 -3.49
N GLN A 387 -25.24 -39.65 -2.56
CA GLN A 387 -25.34 -41.10 -2.81
C GLN A 387 -26.78 -41.57 -3.05
N ASP A 388 -27.77 -40.79 -2.62
CA ASP A 388 -29.18 -41.14 -2.72
C ASP A 388 -29.69 -40.94 -4.15
N PRO A 389 -30.08 -42.01 -4.87
CA PRO A 389 -30.57 -41.92 -6.24
C PRO A 389 -31.92 -41.19 -6.35
N HIS A 390 -32.68 -41.12 -5.24
CA HIS A 390 -33.95 -40.40 -5.19
C HIS A 390 -33.75 -38.89 -5.12
N VAL A 391 -32.62 -38.47 -4.55
CA VAL A 391 -32.29 -37.04 -4.40
C VAL A 391 -31.55 -36.53 -5.63
N VAL A 392 -30.53 -37.26 -6.11
CA VAL A 392 -29.68 -36.84 -7.23
C VAL A 392 -29.51 -37.98 -8.24
N LEU A 393 -29.56 -37.62 -9.52
CA LEU A 393 -29.27 -38.58 -10.60
C LEU A 393 -27.83 -39.08 -10.47
N GLN A 394 -27.65 -40.41 -10.41
CA GLN A 394 -26.37 -41.09 -10.24
C GLN A 394 -25.55 -41.12 -11.53
N THR A 395 -25.23 -39.93 -12.05
CA THR A 395 -24.35 -39.79 -13.23
C THR A 395 -22.89 -39.98 -12.83
N GLU A 396 -22.04 -40.28 -13.78
CA GLU A 396 -20.60 -40.40 -13.56
C GLU A 396 -20.02 -39.08 -12.96
N SER A 397 -20.51 -37.93 -13.40
CA SER A 397 -20.07 -36.64 -12.87
C SER A 397 -20.47 -36.46 -11.38
N VAL A 398 -21.63 -36.96 -10.95
CA VAL A 398 -22.05 -36.92 -9.55
C VAL A 398 -21.24 -37.89 -8.70
N ARG A 399 -20.97 -39.10 -9.20
CA ARG A 399 -20.07 -40.05 -8.50
C ARG A 399 -18.68 -39.48 -8.30
N ARG A 400 -18.14 -38.80 -9.31
CA ARG A 400 -16.86 -38.07 -9.19
C ARG A 400 -16.93 -36.92 -8.16
N LEU A 401 -18.00 -36.13 -8.17
CA LEU A 401 -18.22 -35.08 -7.18
C LEU A 401 -18.21 -35.66 -5.76
N HIS A 402 -18.98 -36.71 -5.51
CA HIS A 402 -19.02 -37.38 -4.21
C HIS A 402 -17.60 -37.85 -3.80
N LYS A 403 -16.89 -38.55 -4.69
CA LYS A 403 -15.51 -39.00 -4.45
C LYS A 403 -14.56 -37.85 -4.11
N GLN A 404 -14.62 -36.75 -4.85
CA GLN A 404 -13.77 -35.57 -4.61
C GLN A 404 -14.06 -34.93 -3.26
N LEU A 405 -15.33 -34.77 -2.89
CA LEU A 405 -15.74 -34.22 -1.59
C LEU A 405 -15.34 -35.16 -0.45
N THR A 406 -15.55 -36.45 -0.59
CA THR A 406 -15.14 -37.45 0.43
C THR A 406 -13.62 -37.40 0.65
N GLN A 407 -12.84 -37.35 -0.42
CA GLN A 407 -11.39 -37.21 -0.34
C GLN A 407 -10.96 -35.87 0.30
N PHE A 408 -11.66 -34.79 -0.03
CA PHE A 408 -11.40 -33.49 0.56
C PHE A 408 -11.62 -33.51 2.08
N PHE A 409 -12.74 -34.07 2.54
CA PHE A 409 -13.03 -34.14 3.98
C PHE A 409 -12.20 -35.23 4.70
N ALA A 410 -11.83 -36.32 4.04
CA ALA A 410 -10.86 -37.27 4.60
C ALA A 410 -9.50 -36.62 4.87
N LYS A 411 -9.06 -35.74 3.96
CA LYS A 411 -7.77 -35.03 4.10
C LYS A 411 -7.81 -33.87 5.07
N HIS A 412 -8.90 -33.10 5.11
CA HIS A 412 -8.98 -31.83 5.83
C HIS A 412 -9.97 -31.81 6.98
N GLY A 413 -10.82 -32.83 7.10
CA GLY A 413 -11.95 -32.88 8.04
C GLY A 413 -11.55 -32.71 9.50
N ALA A 414 -10.48 -33.37 9.95
CA ALA A 414 -10.01 -33.22 11.33
C ALA A 414 -9.61 -31.78 11.66
N THR A 415 -8.93 -31.08 10.72
CA THR A 415 -8.57 -29.67 10.90
C THR A 415 -9.80 -28.79 10.90
N LEU A 416 -10.74 -29.02 10.00
CA LEU A 416 -11.99 -28.25 9.92
C LEU A 416 -12.87 -28.45 11.16
N ALA A 417 -12.97 -29.69 11.68
CA ALA A 417 -13.71 -29.99 12.90
C ALA A 417 -13.16 -29.22 14.10
N PHE A 418 -11.83 -29.26 14.27
CA PHE A 418 -11.16 -28.47 15.29
C PHE A 418 -11.44 -26.98 15.12
N GLN A 419 -11.39 -26.44 13.89
CA GLN A 419 -11.65 -25.03 13.64
C GLN A 419 -13.09 -24.62 13.96
N PHE A 420 -14.09 -25.40 13.58
CA PHE A 420 -15.48 -25.15 13.92
C PHE A 420 -15.69 -25.15 15.44
N GLU A 421 -15.10 -26.13 16.15
CA GLU A 421 -15.15 -26.16 17.59
C GLU A 421 -14.52 -24.93 18.25
N GLN A 422 -13.33 -24.54 17.83
CA GLN A 422 -12.64 -23.37 18.37
C GLN A 422 -13.36 -22.06 18.00
N LYS A 423 -13.97 -21.98 16.82
CA LYS A 423 -14.77 -20.83 16.42
C LYS A 423 -16.01 -20.70 17.31
N ALA A 424 -16.70 -21.79 17.59
CA ALA A 424 -17.86 -21.83 18.50
C ALA A 424 -17.50 -21.49 19.96
N LYS A 425 -16.39 -22.04 20.48
CA LYS A 425 -15.97 -21.88 21.87
C LYS A 425 -15.24 -20.59 22.18
N ALA A 426 -14.39 -20.11 21.27
CA ALA A 426 -13.43 -19.06 21.52
C ALA A 426 -13.47 -17.91 20.49
N GLY A 427 -14.45 -17.91 19.59
CA GLY A 427 -14.58 -16.88 18.55
C GLY A 427 -13.36 -16.82 17.61
N LEU A 428 -12.72 -17.96 17.33
CA LEU A 428 -11.51 -18.01 16.50
C LEU A 428 -11.79 -17.48 15.08
N VAL A 429 -10.97 -16.57 14.60
CA VAL A 429 -11.03 -16.11 13.21
C VAL A 429 -10.57 -17.25 12.29
N CYS A 430 -11.43 -17.66 11.35
CA CYS A 430 -11.17 -18.79 10.46
C CYS A 430 -11.27 -18.41 8.97
N THR A 431 -11.02 -17.15 8.64
CA THR A 431 -11.03 -16.65 7.26
C THR A 431 -9.86 -15.72 7.02
N SER A 432 -9.23 -15.85 5.85
CA SER A 432 -8.16 -14.99 5.38
C SER A 432 -8.64 -13.71 4.67
N ASN A 433 -9.93 -13.38 4.74
CA ASN A 433 -10.48 -12.18 4.09
C ASN A 433 -9.72 -10.90 4.46
N LEU A 434 -9.20 -10.83 5.71
CA LEU A 434 -8.34 -9.74 6.15
C LEU A 434 -7.05 -9.67 5.34
N LEU A 435 -6.43 -10.81 5.09
CA LEU A 435 -5.21 -10.92 4.30
C LEU A 435 -5.47 -10.60 2.83
N GLU A 436 -6.58 -11.10 2.24
CA GLU A 436 -7.02 -10.76 0.89
C GLU A 436 -7.26 -9.24 0.75
N SER A 437 -7.90 -8.62 1.76
CA SER A 437 -8.09 -7.18 1.82
C SER A 437 -6.75 -6.43 1.84
N LYS A 438 -5.78 -6.88 2.64
CA LYS A 438 -4.44 -6.31 2.67
C LYS A 438 -3.69 -6.48 1.34
N ASN A 439 -3.77 -7.66 0.73
CA ASN A 439 -3.20 -7.89 -0.60
C ASN A 439 -3.79 -6.96 -1.65
N SER A 440 -5.08 -6.61 -1.55
CA SER A 440 -5.72 -5.64 -2.45
C SER A 440 -5.10 -4.24 -2.33
N ILE A 441 -4.62 -3.85 -1.15
CA ILE A 441 -3.95 -2.57 -0.90
C ILE A 441 -2.58 -2.53 -1.58
N PHE A 442 -1.85 -3.65 -1.59
CA PHE A 442 -0.55 -3.73 -2.26
C PHE A 442 -0.65 -3.66 -3.80
N LYS A 443 -1.75 -4.13 -4.40
CA LYS A 443 -1.91 -4.17 -5.87
C LYS A 443 -1.68 -2.84 -6.59
N PRO A 444 -2.23 -1.69 -6.16
CA PRO A 444 -1.98 -0.40 -6.81
C PRO A 444 -0.50 0.00 -6.82
N PHE A 445 0.25 -0.41 -5.79
CA PHE A 445 1.67 -0.11 -5.66
C PHE A 445 2.56 -1.05 -6.49
N ALA A 446 2.04 -2.17 -6.98
CA ALA A 446 2.79 -3.15 -7.76
C ALA A 446 3.41 -2.52 -9.03
N ARG A 447 2.72 -1.59 -9.69
CA ARG A 447 3.25 -0.84 -10.85
C ARG A 447 4.49 -0.02 -10.51
N ILE A 448 4.56 0.49 -9.28
CA ILE A 448 5.71 1.26 -8.79
C ILE A 448 6.86 0.30 -8.46
N ALA A 449 6.54 -0.83 -7.84
CA ALA A 449 7.50 -1.86 -7.51
C ALA A 449 8.20 -2.46 -8.74
N GLN A 450 7.54 -2.46 -9.89
CA GLN A 450 8.13 -2.90 -11.17
C GLN A 450 9.40 -2.15 -11.57
N SER A 451 9.61 -0.93 -11.06
CA SER A 451 10.79 -0.10 -11.35
C SER A 451 11.98 -0.40 -10.42
N PHE A 452 11.85 -1.26 -9.43
CA PHE A 452 12.95 -1.55 -8.52
C PHE A 452 13.94 -2.54 -9.15
N GLN A 453 15.19 -2.13 -9.20
CA GLN A 453 16.30 -2.95 -9.70
C GLN A 453 16.81 -3.93 -8.64
N ARG A 454 16.71 -3.55 -7.38
CA ARG A 454 17.23 -4.28 -6.22
C ARG A 454 16.07 -4.73 -5.34
N SER A 455 16.16 -5.96 -4.87
CA SER A 455 15.15 -6.55 -4.00
C SER A 455 15.10 -5.94 -2.60
N ASP A 456 16.24 -5.51 -2.06
CA ASP A 456 16.29 -4.79 -0.78
C ASP A 456 15.52 -3.45 -0.86
N THR A 457 15.75 -2.67 -1.91
CA THR A 457 14.99 -1.43 -2.15
C THR A 457 13.50 -1.69 -2.34
N CYS A 458 13.14 -2.80 -2.98
CA CYS A 458 11.78 -3.25 -3.13
C CYS A 458 11.16 -3.61 -1.76
N GLU A 459 11.88 -4.37 -0.94
CA GLU A 459 11.46 -4.77 0.40
C GLU A 459 11.27 -3.55 1.33
N TRP A 460 12.18 -2.58 1.30
CA TRP A 460 12.04 -1.33 2.04
C TRP A 460 10.80 -0.54 1.62
N PHE A 461 10.55 -0.44 0.31
CA PHE A 461 9.34 0.22 -0.19
C PHE A 461 8.08 -0.46 0.33
N TRP A 462 8.00 -1.79 0.26
CA TRP A 462 6.85 -2.53 0.75
C TRP A 462 6.69 -2.45 2.27
N SER A 463 7.79 -2.40 3.01
CA SER A 463 7.76 -2.14 4.46
C SER A 463 7.18 -0.76 4.78
N GLY A 464 7.50 0.25 3.99
CA GLY A 464 6.89 1.58 4.11
C GLY A 464 5.39 1.59 3.82
N VAL A 465 4.94 0.88 2.78
CA VAL A 465 3.51 0.73 2.46
C VAL A 465 2.78 -0.02 3.58
N ALA A 466 3.37 -1.12 4.08
CA ALA A 466 2.82 -1.93 5.15
C ALA A 466 2.64 -1.12 6.44
N LEU A 467 3.68 -0.43 6.87
CA LEU A 467 3.64 0.38 8.09
C LEU A 467 2.66 1.55 7.96
N MET A 468 2.62 2.22 6.79
CA MET A 468 1.61 3.27 6.52
C MET A 468 0.20 2.72 6.66
N GLU A 469 -0.08 1.54 6.12
CA GLU A 469 -1.37 0.89 6.20
C GLU A 469 -1.76 0.53 7.64
N ASP A 470 -0.80 0.17 8.49
CA ASP A 470 -1.05 -0.17 9.89
C ASP A 470 -1.44 1.02 10.75
N PHE A 471 -0.89 2.21 10.45
CA PHE A 471 -1.28 3.46 11.08
C PHE A 471 -2.54 4.09 10.46
N ASP A 472 -2.96 3.63 9.27
CA ASP A 472 -4.08 4.22 8.55
C ASP A 472 -5.43 3.89 9.18
N VAL A 473 -6.18 4.94 9.55
CA VAL A 473 -7.53 4.80 10.08
C VAL A 473 -8.49 4.51 8.93
N LYS A 474 -9.26 3.44 9.04
CA LYS A 474 -10.18 3.02 7.98
C LYS A 474 -11.38 3.95 7.89
N GLY A 475 -11.59 4.55 6.72
CA GLY A 475 -12.75 5.41 6.45
C GLY A 475 -14.07 4.65 6.24
N ARG A 476 -14.02 3.32 5.98
CA ARG A 476 -15.20 2.50 5.62
C ARG A 476 -15.05 1.05 6.10
N GLY A 477 -16.18 0.34 6.15
CA GLY A 477 -16.27 -1.09 6.42
C GLY A 477 -16.24 -1.44 7.89
N LEU A 478 -16.10 -2.72 8.20
CA LEU A 478 -16.18 -3.30 9.55
C LEU A 478 -15.24 -2.64 10.58
N HIS A 479 -14.13 -2.10 10.10
CA HIS A 479 -13.09 -1.48 10.94
C HIS A 479 -13.04 0.05 10.78
N GLN A 480 -14.16 0.67 10.37
CA GLN A 480 -14.26 2.11 10.23
C GLN A 480 -13.88 2.83 11.54
N GLY A 481 -13.13 3.92 11.43
CA GLY A 481 -12.68 4.72 12.56
C GLY A 481 -11.49 4.16 13.33
N THR A 482 -10.93 2.99 12.94
CA THR A 482 -9.79 2.37 13.63
C THR A 482 -8.66 1.99 12.69
N SER A 483 -7.43 2.13 13.14
CA SER A 483 -6.23 1.58 12.47
C SER A 483 -5.94 0.15 12.94
N ALA A 484 -5.06 -0.56 12.24
CA ALA A 484 -4.65 -1.91 12.66
C ALA A 484 -3.86 -1.88 13.99
N ILE A 485 -3.03 -0.86 14.20
CA ILE A 485 -2.30 -0.63 15.45
C ILE A 485 -3.27 -0.45 16.64
N GLN A 486 -4.34 0.34 16.45
CA GLN A 486 -5.35 0.53 17.49
C GLN A 486 -6.12 -0.75 17.81
N ARG A 487 -6.50 -1.54 16.79
CA ARG A 487 -7.19 -2.82 17.01
C ARG A 487 -6.33 -3.85 17.72
N ALA A 488 -5.03 -3.84 17.43
CA ALA A 488 -4.06 -4.70 18.10
C ALA A 488 -3.67 -4.18 19.48
N GLU A 489 -4.18 -3.02 19.88
CA GLU A 489 -3.87 -2.36 21.17
C GLU A 489 -2.36 -2.28 21.41
N ILE A 490 -1.61 -1.92 20.34
CA ILE A 490 -0.15 -1.75 20.45
C ILE A 490 0.16 -0.63 21.43
N ASN A 491 1.02 -0.92 22.40
CA ASN A 491 1.52 0.11 23.28
C ASN A 491 2.46 1.05 22.51
N LEU A 492 1.96 2.24 22.19
CA LEU A 492 2.69 3.24 21.41
C LEU A 492 3.93 3.78 22.16
N ALA A 493 3.95 3.72 23.49
CA ALA A 493 5.14 4.09 24.27
C ALA A 493 6.30 3.09 24.02
N ASP A 494 6.00 1.79 23.91
CA ASP A 494 7.01 0.78 23.58
C ASP A 494 7.50 0.94 22.13
N LEU A 495 6.63 1.41 21.23
CA LEU A 495 6.99 1.70 19.85
C LEU A 495 7.78 3.03 19.74
N GLY A 496 7.54 3.99 20.64
CA GLY A 496 8.11 5.32 20.61
C GLY A 496 7.54 6.20 19.48
N ALA A 497 6.31 5.91 19.01
CA ALA A 497 5.67 6.62 17.92
C ALA A 497 4.15 6.46 17.97
N GLY A 498 3.41 7.57 17.83
CA GLY A 498 1.95 7.61 17.74
C GLY A 498 1.42 7.70 16.30
N THR A 499 2.28 8.06 15.36
CA THR A 499 1.94 8.24 13.95
C THR A 499 2.98 7.58 13.05
N PHE A 500 2.60 7.35 11.77
CA PHE A 500 3.54 6.86 10.76
C PHE A 500 4.76 7.78 10.61
N LEU A 501 4.57 9.09 10.58
CA LEU A 501 5.67 10.05 10.40
C LEU A 501 6.64 10.01 11.58
N GLU A 502 6.14 9.88 12.82
CA GLU A 502 6.98 9.66 14.00
C GLU A 502 7.75 8.33 13.91
N ALA A 503 7.05 7.26 13.56
CA ALA A 503 7.63 5.92 13.45
C ALA A 503 8.80 5.83 12.46
N VAL A 504 8.79 6.68 11.42
CA VAL A 504 9.87 6.78 10.45
C VAL A 504 10.79 8.00 10.67
N GLY A 505 10.63 8.71 11.81
CA GLY A 505 11.48 9.83 12.21
C GLY A 505 11.35 11.06 11.30
N LEU A 506 10.16 11.33 10.82
CA LEU A 506 9.81 12.49 9.99
C LEU A 506 8.81 13.44 10.70
N ALA A 507 8.37 13.14 11.92
CA ALA A 507 7.62 14.11 12.71
C ALA A 507 8.51 15.28 13.16
N ASN A 508 7.88 16.44 13.39
CA ASN A 508 8.56 17.63 13.92
C ASN A 508 8.77 17.52 15.41
#